data_4924cb01187ebcf18ddb4fccddc1d551
#
_entry.id   4924cb01187ebcf18ddb4fccddc1d551
#
_cell.length_a   1.000
_cell.length_b   1.000
_cell.length_c   1.000
_cell.angle_alpha   90.00
_cell.angle_beta   90.00
_cell.angle_gamma   90.00
#
_symmetry.space_group_name_H-M   'P 1'
#
loop_
_entity.id
_entity.type
_entity.pdbx_description
1 polymer ?
#
loop_
_entity_poly.entity_id
_entity_poly.type
_entity_poly.pdbx_seq_one_letter_code
_entity_poly.pdbx_strand_id
1 'polypeptide(L)'
;MHEGFSDDVDVLRALAHPVRWGILRRLAAEPGICACDFTEFFDVSQPTISAHLKVLREAGLVTTQRNGTTICYSIAPGELARLGALITGLARTAPEALVP
;
A
#
# COMPACT_ATOMS: atom_id res chain seq x y z
N MET A 1 17.06 -15.02 -1.31
CA MET A 1 16.57 -15.36 -1.62
C MET A 1 15.37 -15.12 -1.72
N HIS A 2 14.81 -14.47 -1.80
CA HIS A 2 13.75 -14.27 -1.92
C HIS A 2 13.30 -14.18 -3.08
N GLU A 3 12.62 -14.51 -3.60
CA GLU A 3 12.31 -14.56 -4.75
C GLU A 3 11.04 -13.94 -5.04
N GLY A 4 10.36 -14.04 -6.15
CA GLY A 4 9.17 -13.34 -6.55
C GLY A 4 8.00 -13.54 -5.64
N PHE A 5 7.85 -14.75 -5.12
CA PHE A 5 6.70 -14.93 -4.34
C PHE A 5 6.87 -14.42 -2.93
N SER A 6 8.09 -14.30 -2.52
CA SER A 6 8.39 -13.60 -1.30
C SER A 6 7.98 -12.14 -1.41
N ASP A 7 8.21 -11.53 -2.56
CA ASP A 7 7.81 -10.16 -2.79
C ASP A 7 6.31 -9.99 -2.73
N ASP A 8 5.56 -10.92 -3.29
CA ASP A 8 4.11 -10.85 -3.23
C ASP A 8 3.61 -10.88 -1.80
N VAL A 9 4.17 -11.76 -0.99
CA VAL A 9 3.78 -11.87 0.40
C VAL A 9 4.15 -10.59 1.15
N ASP A 10 5.31 -10.03 0.87
CA ASP A 10 5.71 -8.78 1.52
C ASP A 10 4.77 -7.64 1.20
N VAL A 11 4.32 -7.56 -0.06
CA VAL A 11 3.37 -6.53 -0.43
C VAL A 11 2.04 -6.75 0.28
N LEU A 12 1.59 -8.00 0.34
CA LEU A 12 0.36 -8.30 1.06
C LEU A 12 0.46 -7.94 2.53
N ARG A 13 1.60 -8.21 3.15
CA ARG A 13 1.80 -7.83 4.54
C ARG A 13 1.76 -6.32 4.73
N ALA A 14 2.33 -5.58 3.79
CA ALA A 14 2.30 -4.13 3.88
C ALA A 14 0.87 -3.61 3.82
N LEU A 15 0.01 -4.28 3.07
CA LEU A 15 -1.39 -3.89 2.99
C LEU A 15 -2.19 -4.29 4.23
N ALA A 16 -1.78 -5.35 4.90
CA ALA A 16 -2.61 -5.98 5.93
C ALA A 16 -2.43 -5.33 7.29
N HIS A 17 -2.68 -4.06 7.38
CA HIS A 17 -2.64 -3.31 8.62
C HIS A 17 -3.65 -2.18 8.52
N PRO A 18 -4.48 -1.98 9.55
CA PRO A 18 -5.56 -0.99 9.44
C PRO A 18 -5.09 0.40 9.07
N VAL A 19 -4.01 0.87 9.68
CA VAL A 19 -3.51 2.20 9.39
C VAL A 19 -2.97 2.27 7.97
N ARG A 20 -2.17 1.28 7.57
CA ARG A 20 -1.59 1.29 6.23
C ARG A 20 -2.67 1.18 5.15
N TRP A 21 -3.67 0.33 5.38
CA TRP A 21 -4.79 0.24 4.45
C TRP A 21 -5.53 1.57 4.36
N GLY A 22 -5.74 2.21 5.51
CA GLY A 22 -6.39 3.51 5.56
C GLY A 22 -5.59 4.59 4.85
N ILE A 23 -4.26 4.58 5.00
CA ILE A 23 -3.40 5.52 4.30
C ILE A 23 -3.58 5.37 2.78
N LEU A 24 -3.56 4.15 2.28
CA LEU A 24 -3.71 3.94 0.85
C LEU A 24 -5.07 4.40 0.36
N ARG A 25 -6.12 4.12 1.11
CA ARG A 25 -7.45 4.58 0.73
C ARG A 25 -7.52 6.10 0.71
N ARG A 26 -6.85 6.73 1.66
CA ARG A 26 -6.84 8.19 1.72
C ARG A 26 -6.09 8.76 0.51
N LEU A 27 -4.95 8.16 0.17
CA LEU A 27 -4.17 8.61 -0.97
C LEU A 27 -4.90 8.38 -2.29
N ALA A 28 -5.70 7.33 -2.37
CA ALA A 28 -6.50 7.09 -3.57
C ALA A 28 -7.52 8.20 -3.77
N ALA A 29 -8.05 8.73 -2.67
CA ALA A 29 -9.03 9.81 -2.74
C ALA A 29 -8.36 11.17 -2.96
N GLU A 30 -7.14 11.33 -2.44
CA GLU A 30 -6.51 12.64 -2.46
C GLU A 30 -5.01 12.44 -2.57
N PRO A 31 -4.44 12.44 -3.77
CA PRO A 31 -3.00 12.23 -3.92
C PRO A 31 -2.21 13.43 -3.42
N GLY A 32 -0.96 13.18 -3.05
CA GLY A 32 -0.07 14.25 -2.65
C GLY A 32 -0.20 14.69 -1.21
N ILE A 33 -0.68 13.82 -0.33
CA ILE A 33 -0.82 14.18 1.09
C ILE A 33 0.55 14.19 1.75
N CYS A 34 0.84 15.24 2.48
CA CYS A 34 2.11 15.36 3.20
C CYS A 34 2.07 14.56 4.48
N ALA A 35 3.26 14.08 4.89
CA ALA A 35 3.34 13.17 6.02
C ALA A 35 2.67 13.72 7.29
N CYS A 36 2.86 15.02 7.55
CA CYS A 36 2.31 15.60 8.78
C CYS A 36 0.79 15.67 8.77
N ASP A 37 0.18 15.62 7.58
CA ASP A 37 -1.27 15.76 7.51
C ASP A 37 -2.00 14.46 7.78
N PHE A 38 -1.30 13.34 7.76
CA PHE A 38 -1.97 12.06 8.02
C PHE A 38 -2.45 11.94 9.45
N THR A 39 -1.81 12.64 10.38
CA THR A 39 -2.25 12.55 11.78
C THR A 39 -3.65 13.12 11.97
N GLU A 40 -4.15 13.89 11.00
CA GLU A 40 -5.52 14.37 11.09
C GLU A 40 -6.55 13.27 10.81
N PHE A 41 -6.13 12.20 10.17
CA PHE A 41 -7.05 11.16 9.77
C PHE A 41 -6.93 9.90 10.61
N PHE A 42 -5.84 9.76 11.36
CA PHE A 42 -5.60 8.54 12.12
C PHE A 42 -5.20 8.91 13.53
N ASP A 43 -5.71 8.17 14.48
CA ASP A 43 -5.47 8.45 15.88
C ASP A 43 -4.15 7.82 16.32
N VAL A 44 -3.08 8.24 15.69
CA VAL A 44 -1.74 7.74 16.02
C VAL A 44 -0.77 8.89 15.87
N SER A 45 0.40 8.77 16.50
CA SER A 45 1.41 9.81 16.46
C SER A 45 2.07 9.92 15.11
N GLN A 46 2.73 11.04 14.87
CA GLN A 46 3.44 11.22 13.63
C GLN A 46 4.58 10.22 13.44
N PRO A 47 5.39 9.89 14.45
CA PRO A 47 6.39 8.84 14.25
C PRO A 47 5.79 7.51 13.82
N THR A 48 4.62 7.17 14.34
CA THR A 48 3.93 5.96 13.95
C THR A 48 3.49 6.04 12.50
N ILE A 49 2.94 7.17 12.08
CA ILE A 49 2.57 7.37 10.68
C ILE A 49 3.81 7.25 9.79
N SER A 50 4.92 7.87 10.19
CA SER A 50 6.14 7.80 9.41
C SER A 50 6.64 6.38 9.24
N ALA A 51 6.52 5.57 10.28
CA ALA A 51 6.92 4.16 10.20
C ALA A 51 6.05 3.40 9.22
N HIS A 52 4.76 3.64 9.23
CA HIS A 52 3.85 2.99 8.28
C HIS A 52 4.11 3.44 6.84
N LEU A 53 4.37 4.72 6.65
CA LEU A 53 4.70 5.23 5.33
C LEU A 53 5.98 4.61 4.80
N LYS A 54 6.96 4.39 5.67
CA LYS A 54 8.20 3.75 5.26
C LYS A 54 7.94 2.32 4.79
N VAL A 55 7.11 1.58 5.51
CA VAL A 55 6.76 0.22 5.10
C VAL A 55 6.10 0.24 3.72
N LEU A 56 5.16 1.14 3.50
CA LEU A 56 4.47 1.24 2.22
C LEU A 56 5.42 1.62 1.09
N ARG A 57 6.35 2.53 1.37
CA ARG A 57 7.30 2.93 0.35
C ARG A 57 8.25 1.81 -0.01
N GLU A 58 8.74 1.09 0.99
CA GLU A 58 9.66 -0.02 0.73
C GLU A 58 8.98 -1.17 0.00
N ALA A 59 7.68 -1.30 0.14
CA ALA A 59 6.93 -2.30 -0.59
C ALA A 59 6.56 -1.84 -2.00
N GLY A 60 6.90 -0.61 -2.37
CA GLY A 60 6.60 -0.09 -3.70
C GLY A 60 5.16 0.35 -3.89
N LEU A 61 4.44 0.58 -2.79
CA LEU A 61 3.03 0.93 -2.87
C LEU A 61 2.78 2.42 -2.91
N VAL A 62 3.74 3.21 -2.48
CA VAL A 62 3.64 4.67 -2.54
C VAL A 62 4.94 5.24 -3.06
N THR A 63 4.83 6.43 -3.65
CA THR A 63 5.99 7.21 -4.07
C THR A 63 6.01 8.50 -3.26
N THR A 64 7.18 9.14 -3.24
CA THR A 64 7.34 10.38 -2.49
C THR A 64 7.76 11.48 -3.44
N GLN A 65 7.41 12.71 -3.06
CA GLN A 65 7.86 13.88 -3.77
C GLN A 65 8.18 14.95 -2.73
N ARG A 66 9.35 15.55 -2.88
CA ARG A 66 9.76 16.59 -1.96
C ARG A 66 9.28 17.95 -2.46
N ASN A 67 8.63 18.69 -1.60
CA ASN A 67 8.21 20.05 -1.87
C ASN A 67 8.84 20.92 -0.79
N GLY A 68 9.98 21.53 -1.11
CA GLY A 68 10.72 22.26 -0.11
C GLY A 68 11.25 21.32 0.96
N THR A 69 10.87 21.53 2.20
CA THR A 69 11.27 20.65 3.29
C THR A 69 10.21 19.59 3.62
N THR A 70 9.13 19.57 2.85
CA THR A 70 8.02 18.67 3.10
C THR A 70 8.06 17.50 2.14
N ILE A 71 7.72 16.32 2.63
CA ILE A 71 7.63 15.13 1.80
C ILE A 71 6.17 14.73 1.68
N CYS A 72 5.69 14.63 0.45
CA CYS A 72 4.31 14.25 0.16
C CYS A 72 4.28 12.88 -0.49
N TYR A 73 3.18 12.18 -0.32
CA TYR A 73 3.05 10.79 -0.74
C TYR A 73 1.92 10.62 -1.71
N SER A 74 2.09 9.70 -2.65
CA SER A 74 1.04 9.37 -3.62
C SER A 74 1.09 7.87 -3.87
N ILE A 75 0.00 7.31 -4.36
CA ILE A 75 -0.06 5.91 -4.71
C ILE A 75 0.90 5.63 -5.86
N ALA A 76 1.64 4.53 -5.77
CA ALA A 76 2.40 3.98 -6.88
C ALA A 76 1.55 2.86 -7.46
N PRO A 77 0.93 3.06 -8.62
CA PRO A 77 -0.11 2.12 -9.06
C PRO A 77 0.43 0.77 -9.54
N GLY A 78 1.71 0.70 -9.89
CA GLY A 78 2.24 -0.52 -10.51
C GLY A 78 2.10 -1.76 -9.66
N GLU A 79 2.56 -1.69 -8.40
CA GLU A 79 2.49 -2.87 -7.53
C GLU A 79 1.05 -3.25 -7.20
N LEU A 80 0.20 -2.27 -6.98
CA LEU A 80 -1.20 -2.57 -6.70
C LEU A 80 -1.88 -3.20 -7.89
N ALA A 81 -1.59 -2.70 -9.09
CA ALA A 81 -2.17 -3.27 -10.31
C ALA A 81 -1.68 -4.70 -10.52
N ARG A 82 -0.39 -4.93 -10.31
CA ARG A 82 0.19 -6.26 -10.46
C ARG A 82 -0.44 -7.24 -9.48
N LEU A 83 -0.54 -6.84 -8.23
CA LEU A 83 -1.11 -7.70 -7.21
C LEU A 83 -2.59 -7.93 -7.46
N GLY A 84 -3.30 -6.90 -7.87
CA GLY A 84 -4.71 -7.04 -8.20
C GLY A 84 -4.93 -8.04 -9.32
N ALA A 85 -4.06 -8.02 -10.33
CA ALA A 85 -4.16 -8.98 -11.44
C ALA A 85 -3.92 -10.40 -10.95
N LEU A 86 -2.95 -10.59 -10.05
CA LEU A 86 -2.69 -11.90 -9.48
C LEU A 86 -3.89 -12.42 -8.72
N ILE A 87 -4.48 -11.58 -7.89
CA ILE A 87 -5.63 -11.98 -7.09
C ILE A 87 -6.83 -12.28 -7.98
N THR A 88 -7.06 -11.45 -8.99
CA THR A 88 -8.14 -11.68 -9.92
C THR A 88 -7.93 -13.00 -10.67
N GLY A 89 -6.67 -13.28 -11.03
CA GLY A 89 -6.35 -14.54 -11.67
C GLY A 89 -6.71 -15.74 -10.83
N LEU A 90 -6.43 -15.67 -9.53
CA LEU A 90 -6.82 -16.74 -8.63
C LEU A 90 -8.33 -16.92 -8.58
N ALA A 91 -9.05 -15.82 -8.57
CA ALA A 91 -10.50 -15.89 -8.50
C ALA A 91 -11.11 -16.49 -9.74
N ARG A 92 -10.42 -16.41 -10.87
CA ARG A 92 -10.97 -16.90 -12.12
C ARG A 92 -10.70 -18.32 -12.43
N THR A 93 -9.78 -18.95 -11.71
CA THR A 93 -9.25 -20.20 -12.20
C THR A 93 -10.05 -21.41 -11.83
N ALA A 94 -11.01 -21.34 -10.96
CA ALA A 94 -11.46 -22.58 -10.43
C ALA A 94 -12.93 -22.76 -10.14
N PRO A 95 -13.81 -22.04 -10.75
CA PRO A 95 -15.21 -22.19 -10.33
C PRO A 95 -15.76 -23.58 -10.59
N GLU A 96 -15.50 -24.14 -11.74
CA GLU A 96 -16.05 -25.43 -12.05
C GLU A 96 -15.37 -26.52 -11.27
N ALA A 97 -14.08 -26.39 -11.12
CA ALA A 97 -13.34 -27.44 -10.46
C ALA A 97 -13.73 -27.56 -8.99
N LEU A 98 -14.19 -26.47 -8.40
CA LEU A 98 -14.48 -26.49 -7.00
C LEU A 98 -15.92 -26.78 -6.68
N VAL A 99 -16.74 -26.80 -7.67
CA VAL A 99 -18.13 -27.07 -7.39
C VAL A 99 -18.27 -28.50 -6.94
N PRO A 100 -18.78 -28.72 -5.77
CA PRO A 100 -18.95 -30.07 -5.26
C PRO A 100 -20.03 -30.81 -5.99
#